data_c79c5b21a37e93b5d94b330783e07b56
#
_entry.id   c79c5b21a37e93b5d94b330783e07b56
#
_cell.length_a   1.000
_cell.length_b   1.000
_cell.length_c   1.000
_cell.angle_alpha   90.00
_cell.angle_beta   90.00
_cell.angle_gamma   90.00
#
_symmetry.space_group_name_H-M   'P 1'
#
loop_
_entity.id
_entity.type
_entity.pdbx_description
1 polymer ?
#
loop_
_entity_poly.entity_id
_entity_poly.type
_entity_poly.pdbx_seq_one_letter_code
_entity_poly.pdbx_strand_id
1 'polypeptide(L)'
;MRCQYRLVALLLAGCGQSRTHEYSAGVLPTAIVSCACVIPDAGPVGPAVSEWEEPFLTDYVQLTFAESFHKAGEAYFSPDGRWIIFQAVAKPAEGQSPDEHYAMYVAKLKMQDGAVVGLDDPILVSPPGSANTCGWFHPHEPGRILFGCTLVPPSGTDVPGYQREQSKYRWAFPEEMTIVETVVPQMIGKSGVIELKPVVDMPGYCAEGSWSPDGKTILYARVQPETQDADLYVHDMASGKKTKIVAAPGYDGGPFFSPDGQYICYRSDREGNNLLQIQVSKLKMEEGVPSGIQAEFALTADRHVNWAPFFHPSGEWLVYATSRVSHRNYEVFALPLTGDLSVKKEPVRITNANGFDGLPVFNPEGSMMMWTAQRGQDRNREGRPSSQLWLAKTTGMSIPQVGQPESLDQASLVK
;
A
#
# COMPACT_ATOMS: atom_id res chain seq x y z
N MET A 1 50.88 1.08 19.55
CA MET A 1 51.56 0.26 18.52
C MET A 1 50.92 0.55 17.20
N ARG A 2 51.64 1.20 16.32
CA ARG A 2 51.24 1.53 14.94
C ARG A 2 51.55 0.33 14.04
N CYS A 3 50.63 -0.06 13.17
CA CYS A 3 50.98 -0.91 12.03
C CYS A 3 50.42 -0.26 10.76
N GLN A 4 51.39 0.23 9.96
CA GLN A 4 51.15 0.70 8.60
C GLN A 4 51.25 -0.49 7.65
N TYR A 5 50.40 -0.57 6.64
CA TYR A 5 50.69 -1.36 5.45
C TYR A 5 50.70 -0.46 4.20
N ARG A 6 51.75 -0.66 3.43
CA ARG A 6 52.20 0.11 2.26
C ARG A 6 51.46 -0.33 1.00
N LEU A 7 51.17 0.66 0.18
CA LEU A 7 50.88 0.54 -1.25
C LEU A 7 52.08 -0.07 -2.00
N VAL A 8 51.77 -0.97 -2.94
CA VAL A 8 52.72 -1.33 -4.02
C VAL A 8 52.02 -1.07 -5.35
N ALA A 9 52.50 -0.10 -6.08
CA ALA A 9 52.17 0.19 -7.46
C ALA A 9 53.08 -0.62 -8.37
N LEU A 10 52.53 -1.30 -9.38
CA LEU A 10 53.33 -1.83 -10.50
C LEU A 10 52.89 -1.10 -11.78
N LEU A 11 53.82 -0.33 -12.31
CA LEU A 11 53.81 0.22 -13.66
C LEU A 11 54.34 -0.84 -14.63
N LEU A 12 53.64 -1.08 -15.73
CA LEU A 12 54.22 -1.58 -16.95
C LEU A 12 53.69 -0.81 -18.14
N ALA A 13 54.64 -0.15 -18.81
CA ALA A 13 54.46 0.58 -20.04
C ALA A 13 54.42 -0.38 -21.24
N GLY A 14 53.62 -0.05 -22.23
CA GLY A 14 53.63 -0.70 -23.55
C GLY A 14 53.03 0.20 -24.61
N CYS A 15 53.83 0.66 -25.49
CA CYS A 15 53.63 1.56 -26.64
C CYS A 15 52.77 0.97 -27.74
N GLY A 16 51.96 1.78 -28.46
CA GLY A 16 51.56 1.42 -29.81
C GLY A 16 50.27 2.00 -30.37
N GLN A 17 50.42 3.07 -31.13
CA GLN A 17 49.65 3.49 -32.32
C GLN A 17 48.22 4.00 -32.19
N SER A 18 48.08 5.28 -32.45
CA SER A 18 46.91 6.08 -32.81
C SER A 18 46.19 5.53 -34.05
N ARG A 19 44.89 5.33 -33.94
CA ARG A 19 43.93 5.41 -35.06
C ARG A 19 42.73 6.24 -34.56
N THR A 20 42.60 7.41 -35.13
CA THR A 20 41.41 8.26 -35.06
C THR A 20 40.29 7.60 -35.81
N HIS A 21 39.24 7.17 -35.12
CA HIS A 21 37.93 6.92 -35.72
C HIS A 21 36.97 7.94 -35.13
N GLU A 22 36.51 8.83 -36.00
CA GLU A 22 35.33 9.66 -35.77
C GLU A 22 34.13 8.75 -35.51
N TYR A 23 33.60 8.79 -34.32
CA TYR A 23 32.26 8.25 -34.03
C TYR A 23 31.25 9.39 -34.10
N SER A 24 30.40 9.35 -35.11
CA SER A 24 29.21 10.16 -35.21
C SER A 24 28.34 9.92 -33.95
N ALA A 25 27.86 11.01 -33.35
CA ALA A 25 26.94 11.01 -32.26
C ALA A 25 25.62 10.32 -32.69
N GLY A 26 25.50 9.00 -32.44
CA GLY A 26 24.27 8.30 -32.46
C GLY A 26 23.48 8.64 -31.20
N VAL A 27 22.34 9.28 -31.40
CA VAL A 27 21.33 9.52 -30.37
C VAL A 27 20.94 8.16 -29.80
N LEU A 28 21.33 7.88 -28.56
CA LEU A 28 20.81 6.74 -27.81
C LEU A 28 19.33 7.01 -27.52
N PRO A 29 18.43 6.05 -27.76
CA PRO A 29 17.04 6.22 -27.38
C PRO A 29 16.97 6.29 -25.85
N THR A 30 16.43 7.39 -25.36
CA THR A 30 16.05 7.58 -23.95
C THR A 30 15.03 6.49 -23.60
N ALA A 31 15.47 5.47 -22.89
CA ALA A 31 14.54 4.49 -22.32
C ALA A 31 13.75 5.22 -21.23
N ILE A 32 12.51 5.56 -21.54
CA ILE A 32 11.53 6.09 -20.58
C ILE A 32 11.22 4.98 -19.62
N VAL A 33 11.80 5.02 -18.43
CA VAL A 33 11.51 4.08 -17.34
C VAL A 33 10.40 4.68 -16.49
N SER A 34 9.19 4.16 -16.71
CA SER A 34 7.99 4.50 -15.93
C SER A 34 8.21 4.22 -14.43
N CYS A 35 7.92 5.22 -13.61
CA CYS A 35 7.88 5.12 -12.15
C CYS A 35 6.62 4.35 -11.74
N ALA A 36 6.64 3.03 -11.89
CA ALA A 36 5.59 2.13 -11.45
C ALA A 36 6.12 1.33 -10.27
N CYS A 37 5.33 1.10 -9.26
CA CYS A 37 5.41 -0.17 -8.55
C CYS A 37 5.43 -1.25 -9.64
N VAL A 38 6.58 -1.78 -9.98
CA VAL A 38 6.67 -2.86 -10.95
C VAL A 38 6.09 -4.07 -10.26
N ILE A 39 4.78 -4.23 -10.41
CA ILE A 39 4.11 -5.48 -10.10
C ILE A 39 4.76 -6.51 -11.00
N PRO A 40 5.33 -7.58 -10.45
CA PRO A 40 6.04 -8.57 -11.25
C PRO A 40 5.15 -9.10 -12.37
N ASP A 41 5.75 -9.43 -13.51
CA ASP A 41 5.07 -10.06 -14.65
C ASP A 41 4.19 -11.20 -14.15
N ALA A 42 2.89 -10.99 -14.13
CA ALA A 42 1.94 -12.04 -13.79
C ALA A 42 2.00 -13.12 -14.85
N GLY A 43 2.06 -14.37 -14.43
CA GLY A 43 1.82 -15.51 -15.32
C GLY A 43 0.42 -15.40 -15.96
N PRO A 44 -0.01 -16.38 -16.75
CA PRO A 44 -1.32 -16.35 -17.39
C PRO A 44 -2.41 -16.07 -16.34
N VAL A 45 -3.25 -15.06 -16.61
CA VAL A 45 -4.36 -14.68 -15.72
C VAL A 45 -5.38 -15.80 -15.74
N GLY A 46 -5.65 -16.36 -14.56
CA GLY A 46 -6.70 -17.35 -14.37
C GLY A 46 -8.11 -16.72 -14.45
N PRO A 47 -9.15 -17.48 -14.19
CA PRO A 47 -10.50 -16.97 -14.12
C PRO A 47 -10.58 -15.85 -13.06
N ALA A 48 -11.51 -14.90 -13.27
CA ALA A 48 -11.70 -13.77 -12.36
C ALA A 48 -12.13 -14.20 -10.95
N VAL A 49 -12.75 -15.36 -10.82
CA VAL A 49 -13.22 -15.97 -9.56
C VAL A 49 -12.70 -17.40 -9.49
N SER A 50 -12.26 -17.80 -8.31
CA SER A 50 -11.82 -19.17 -8.00
C SER A 50 -12.79 -19.81 -6.99
N GLU A 51 -13.04 -21.10 -7.10
CA GLU A 51 -13.84 -21.88 -6.12
C GLU A 51 -13.28 -21.77 -4.69
N TRP A 52 -11.97 -21.52 -4.54
CA TRP A 52 -11.31 -21.36 -3.23
C TRP A 52 -11.68 -20.07 -2.50
N GLU A 53 -12.19 -19.07 -3.23
CA GLU A 53 -12.57 -17.78 -2.64
C GLU A 53 -14.03 -17.76 -2.16
N GLU A 54 -14.89 -18.65 -2.68
CA GLU A 54 -16.32 -18.68 -2.35
C GLU A 54 -16.65 -18.68 -0.85
N PRO A 55 -15.92 -19.37 0.05
CA PRO A 55 -16.20 -19.29 1.48
C PRO A 55 -16.01 -17.91 2.08
N PHE A 56 -15.22 -17.03 1.45
CA PHE A 56 -14.83 -15.73 2.00
C PHE A 56 -15.37 -14.55 1.21
N LEU A 57 -15.47 -14.67 -0.11
CA LEU A 57 -15.80 -13.57 -1.01
C LEU A 57 -16.87 -14.01 -2.02
N THR A 58 -17.88 -13.13 -2.21
CA THR A 58 -18.96 -13.31 -3.22
C THR A 58 -19.28 -11.99 -3.90
N ASP A 59 -20.11 -12.02 -4.94
CA ASP A 59 -20.63 -10.84 -5.62
C ASP A 59 -19.49 -9.88 -6.08
N TYR A 60 -18.54 -10.41 -6.83
CA TYR A 60 -17.37 -9.68 -7.33
C TYR A 60 -17.78 -8.57 -8.29
N VAL A 61 -17.22 -7.38 -8.08
CA VAL A 61 -17.40 -6.21 -8.95
C VAL A 61 -16.04 -5.62 -9.30
N GLN A 62 -15.73 -5.49 -10.59
CA GLN A 62 -14.61 -4.68 -11.04
C GLN A 62 -15.02 -3.20 -11.00
N LEU A 63 -14.25 -2.36 -10.31
CA LEU A 63 -14.55 -0.94 -10.10
C LEU A 63 -13.86 -0.02 -11.11
N THR A 64 -12.64 -0.36 -11.54
CA THR A 64 -11.87 0.41 -12.52
C THR A 64 -11.49 -0.48 -13.70
N PHE A 65 -11.28 0.14 -14.88
CA PHE A 65 -11.08 -0.59 -16.13
C PHE A 65 -9.95 0.01 -16.96
N ALA A 66 -9.25 -0.83 -17.75
CA ALA A 66 -8.19 -0.40 -18.64
C ALA A 66 -8.64 0.56 -19.75
N GLU A 67 -9.95 0.69 -19.95
CA GLU A 67 -10.54 1.69 -20.85
C GLU A 67 -10.35 3.13 -20.32
N SER A 68 -10.34 3.31 -18.99
CA SER A 68 -10.19 4.60 -18.32
C SER A 68 -8.84 4.78 -17.66
N PHE A 69 -8.28 3.71 -17.08
CA PHE A 69 -7.04 3.75 -16.32
C PHE A 69 -6.03 2.73 -16.82
N HIS A 70 -4.83 3.19 -17.17
CA HIS A 70 -3.72 2.32 -17.49
C HIS A 70 -3.43 1.33 -16.34
N LYS A 71 -3.56 1.82 -15.11
CA LYS A 71 -3.54 1.06 -13.86
C LYS A 71 -4.25 1.83 -12.76
N ALA A 72 -4.88 1.13 -11.84
CA ALA A 72 -5.45 1.68 -10.62
C ALA A 72 -5.10 0.76 -9.43
N GLY A 73 -4.99 1.33 -8.25
CA GLY A 73 -4.66 0.58 -7.05
C GLY A 73 -4.77 1.41 -5.79
N GLU A 74 -4.52 0.78 -4.66
CA GLU A 74 -4.54 1.37 -3.33
C GLU A 74 -5.72 2.33 -3.11
N ALA A 75 -6.79 1.78 -2.57
CA ALA A 75 -8.02 2.51 -2.40
C ALA A 75 -8.59 2.32 -0.99
N TYR A 76 -9.33 3.31 -0.49
CA TYR A 76 -9.92 3.31 0.84
C TYR A 76 -11.34 3.83 0.80
N PHE A 77 -12.22 3.30 1.67
CA PHE A 77 -13.60 3.73 1.77
C PHE A 77 -13.76 4.99 2.62
N SER A 78 -14.75 5.80 2.29
CA SER A 78 -15.24 6.85 3.20
C SER A 78 -15.93 6.24 4.43
N PRO A 79 -16.03 7.00 5.55
CA PRO A 79 -16.68 6.52 6.78
C PRO A 79 -18.15 6.12 6.62
N ASP A 80 -18.85 6.65 5.61
CA ASP A 80 -20.22 6.30 5.28
C ASP A 80 -20.33 5.16 4.24
N GLY A 81 -19.18 4.59 3.82
CA GLY A 81 -19.12 3.50 2.83
C GLY A 81 -19.58 3.85 1.43
N ARG A 82 -19.81 5.14 1.12
CA ARG A 82 -20.38 5.55 -0.18
C ARG A 82 -19.35 6.02 -1.20
N TRP A 83 -18.18 6.44 -0.75
CA TRP A 83 -17.11 6.94 -1.60
C TRP A 83 -15.85 6.13 -1.41
N ILE A 84 -15.00 6.16 -2.41
CA ILE A 84 -13.63 5.67 -2.30
C ILE A 84 -12.66 6.78 -2.71
N ILE A 85 -11.47 6.79 -2.09
CA ILE A 85 -10.30 7.51 -2.55
C ILE A 85 -9.31 6.48 -3.07
N PHE A 86 -8.71 6.73 -4.25
CA PHE A 86 -7.80 5.78 -4.86
C PHE A 86 -6.76 6.47 -5.74
N GLN A 87 -5.64 5.80 -5.92
CA GLN A 87 -4.60 6.24 -6.84
C GLN A 87 -4.71 5.51 -8.18
N ALA A 88 -4.55 6.24 -9.29
CA ALA A 88 -4.58 5.66 -10.62
C ALA A 88 -3.72 6.46 -11.60
N VAL A 89 -3.29 5.78 -12.67
CA VAL A 89 -2.71 6.41 -13.85
C VAL A 89 -3.76 6.36 -14.94
N ALA A 90 -4.20 7.53 -15.39
CA ALA A 90 -5.19 7.63 -16.46
C ALA A 90 -4.71 6.95 -17.74
N LYS A 91 -5.63 6.42 -18.54
CA LYS A 91 -5.30 5.92 -19.88
C LYS A 91 -4.78 7.09 -20.71
N PRO A 92 -3.55 6.99 -21.24
CA PRO A 92 -3.02 8.06 -22.06
C PRO A 92 -3.72 8.16 -23.41
N ALA A 93 -3.72 9.34 -24.03
CA ALA A 93 -4.19 9.51 -25.38
C ALA A 93 -3.38 8.63 -26.36
N GLU A 94 -3.97 8.36 -27.53
CA GLU A 94 -3.30 7.56 -28.56
C GLU A 94 -1.94 8.19 -28.95
N GLY A 95 -0.91 7.36 -28.97
CA GLY A 95 0.47 7.79 -29.25
C GLY A 95 1.22 8.42 -28.07
N GLN A 96 0.59 8.65 -26.93
CA GLN A 96 1.24 9.16 -25.71
C GLN A 96 1.63 8.02 -24.77
N SER A 97 2.66 8.25 -23.96
CA SER A 97 3.03 7.37 -22.84
C SER A 97 2.11 7.61 -21.64
N PRO A 98 1.86 6.59 -20.79
CA PRO A 98 1.20 6.82 -19.52
C PRO A 98 2.02 7.77 -18.62
N ASP A 99 1.35 8.49 -17.73
CA ASP A 99 2.05 9.24 -16.69
C ASP A 99 2.93 8.30 -15.84
N GLU A 100 4.07 8.81 -15.40
CA GLU A 100 5.00 8.05 -14.58
C GLU A 100 4.46 7.85 -13.16
N HIS A 101 3.71 8.82 -12.66
CA HIS A 101 3.20 8.88 -11.29
C HIS A 101 1.70 8.63 -11.23
N TYR A 102 1.27 8.11 -10.09
CA TYR A 102 -0.15 8.01 -9.78
C TYR A 102 -0.74 9.39 -9.51
N ALA A 103 -1.90 9.66 -10.07
CA ALA A 103 -2.78 10.74 -9.65
C ALA A 103 -3.77 10.22 -8.60
N MET A 104 -4.30 11.12 -7.76
CA MET A 104 -5.28 10.79 -6.73
C MET A 104 -6.69 11.16 -7.19
N TYR A 105 -7.62 10.23 -7.01
CA TYR A 105 -9.03 10.36 -7.37
C TYR A 105 -9.94 10.05 -6.19
N VAL A 106 -11.13 10.63 -6.19
CA VAL A 106 -12.27 10.17 -5.41
C VAL A 106 -13.42 9.79 -6.34
N ALA A 107 -14.17 8.76 -6.00
CA ALA A 107 -15.36 8.37 -6.75
C ALA A 107 -16.46 7.86 -5.80
N LYS A 108 -17.70 8.10 -6.19
CA LYS A 108 -18.85 7.56 -5.47
C LYS A 108 -19.13 6.13 -5.96
N LEU A 109 -19.44 5.23 -5.05
CA LEU A 109 -19.91 3.90 -5.39
C LEU A 109 -21.28 3.96 -6.04
N LYS A 110 -21.39 3.38 -7.23
CA LYS A 110 -22.66 3.29 -7.96
C LYS A 110 -23.46 2.12 -7.43
N MET A 111 -24.66 2.41 -6.92
CA MET A 111 -25.53 1.43 -6.31
C MET A 111 -26.70 1.11 -7.24
N GLN A 112 -27.07 -0.16 -7.33
CA GLN A 112 -28.30 -0.63 -7.97
C GLN A 112 -28.92 -1.75 -7.11
N ASP A 113 -30.18 -1.63 -6.77
CA ASP A 113 -30.94 -2.60 -5.96
C ASP A 113 -30.22 -2.99 -4.64
N GLY A 114 -29.53 -2.00 -4.01
CA GLY A 114 -28.78 -2.22 -2.76
C GLY A 114 -27.40 -2.87 -2.93
N ALA A 115 -26.98 -3.16 -4.16
CA ALA A 115 -25.65 -3.71 -4.46
C ALA A 115 -24.76 -2.66 -5.14
N VAL A 116 -23.45 -2.74 -4.90
CA VAL A 116 -22.45 -1.97 -5.66
C VAL A 116 -22.36 -2.58 -7.06
N VAL A 117 -22.43 -1.75 -8.10
CA VAL A 117 -22.32 -2.17 -9.50
C VAL A 117 -21.19 -1.46 -10.26
N GLY A 118 -20.43 -0.59 -9.60
CA GLY A 118 -19.32 0.15 -10.19
C GLY A 118 -19.05 1.47 -9.49
N LEU A 119 -18.47 2.41 -10.22
CA LEU A 119 -18.22 3.79 -9.78
C LEU A 119 -19.00 4.79 -10.62
N ASP A 120 -19.40 5.89 -10.01
CA ASP A 120 -19.73 7.11 -10.73
C ASP A 120 -18.42 7.74 -11.28
N ASP A 121 -18.52 8.78 -12.12
CA ASP A 121 -17.37 9.43 -12.74
C ASP A 121 -16.34 9.89 -11.68
N PRO A 122 -15.08 9.43 -11.75
CA PRO A 122 -14.07 9.80 -10.79
C PRO A 122 -13.69 11.29 -10.87
N ILE A 123 -13.46 11.90 -9.72
CA ILE A 123 -13.01 13.28 -9.56
C ILE A 123 -11.52 13.27 -9.29
N LEU A 124 -10.72 13.89 -10.17
CA LEU A 124 -9.29 14.11 -9.95
C LEU A 124 -9.10 15.15 -8.83
N VAL A 125 -8.31 14.78 -7.80
CA VAL A 125 -8.07 15.67 -6.65
C VAL A 125 -6.61 16.11 -6.52
N SER A 126 -5.68 15.49 -7.24
CA SER A 126 -4.27 15.87 -7.24
C SER A 126 -3.88 16.79 -8.40
N PRO A 127 -2.80 17.60 -8.25
CA PRO A 127 -2.29 18.43 -9.33
C PRO A 127 -1.69 17.58 -10.47
N PRO A 128 -1.74 18.08 -11.72
CA PRO A 128 -1.11 17.40 -12.84
C PRO A 128 0.42 17.22 -12.63
N GLY A 129 0.92 16.03 -12.95
CA GLY A 129 2.34 15.69 -12.88
C GLY A 129 2.89 15.45 -11.48
N SER A 130 2.12 15.66 -10.41
CA SER A 130 2.53 15.32 -9.05
C SER A 130 2.55 13.80 -8.85
N ALA A 131 3.46 13.32 -7.98
CA ALA A 131 3.41 11.96 -7.46
C ALA A 131 2.47 11.91 -6.24
N ASN A 132 1.62 10.89 -6.15
CA ASN A 132 0.61 10.78 -5.10
C ASN A 132 0.50 9.35 -4.59
N THR A 133 0.15 9.21 -3.30
CA THR A 133 -0.03 7.91 -2.65
C THR A 133 -0.94 8.00 -1.42
N CYS A 134 -1.52 6.86 -1.00
CA CYS A 134 -2.18 6.65 0.29
C CYS A 134 -3.18 7.75 0.67
N GLY A 135 -4.33 7.76 0.03
CA GLY A 135 -5.41 8.69 0.40
C GLY A 135 -6.24 8.18 1.59
N TRP A 136 -6.78 9.07 2.41
CA TRP A 136 -7.62 8.73 3.55
C TRP A 136 -8.73 9.76 3.78
N PHE A 137 -9.90 9.31 4.24
CA PHE A 137 -11.01 10.19 4.62
C PHE A 137 -10.95 10.56 6.09
N HIS A 138 -11.34 11.79 6.41
CA HIS A 138 -11.55 12.18 7.80
C HIS A 138 -12.78 11.45 8.37
N PRO A 139 -12.69 10.84 9.58
CA PRO A 139 -13.76 9.97 10.08
C PRO A 139 -15.08 10.71 10.38
N HIS A 140 -15.03 12.02 10.66
CA HIS A 140 -16.19 12.78 11.13
C HIS A 140 -16.53 14.00 10.26
N GLU A 141 -15.65 14.41 9.34
CA GLU A 141 -15.87 15.57 8.47
C GLU A 141 -16.09 15.14 7.02
N PRO A 142 -17.35 15.10 6.55
CA PRO A 142 -17.67 14.67 5.21
C PRO A 142 -16.91 15.47 4.14
N GLY A 143 -16.33 14.77 3.16
CA GLY A 143 -15.59 15.37 2.08
C GLY A 143 -14.17 15.79 2.41
N ARG A 144 -13.75 15.82 3.69
CA ARG A 144 -12.37 16.09 4.07
C ARG A 144 -11.53 14.84 3.85
N ILE A 145 -10.44 15.00 3.08
CA ILE A 145 -9.50 13.93 2.74
C ILE A 145 -8.07 14.40 2.99
N LEU A 146 -7.17 13.44 3.18
CA LEU A 146 -5.73 13.65 3.11
C LEU A 146 -5.09 12.64 2.15
N PHE A 147 -3.91 12.94 1.63
CA PHE A 147 -3.08 12.01 0.88
C PHE A 147 -1.62 12.52 0.79
N GLY A 148 -0.69 11.61 0.47
CA GLY A 148 0.67 12.00 0.13
C GLY A 148 0.72 12.62 -1.27
N CYS A 149 1.35 13.80 -1.40
CA CYS A 149 1.44 14.53 -2.66
C CYS A 149 2.75 15.32 -2.75
N THR A 150 3.39 15.32 -3.91
CA THR A 150 4.56 16.18 -4.14
C THR A 150 4.18 17.62 -4.53
N LEU A 151 2.89 17.88 -4.81
CA LEU A 151 2.35 19.17 -5.30
C LEU A 151 2.90 19.63 -6.65
N VAL A 152 4.11 19.23 -6.98
CA VAL A 152 4.82 19.50 -8.25
C VAL A 152 5.39 18.18 -8.77
N PRO A 153 5.81 18.11 -10.04
CA PRO A 153 6.56 16.96 -10.53
C PRO A 153 7.80 16.72 -9.67
N PRO A 154 8.04 15.48 -9.17
CA PRO A 154 9.21 15.19 -8.34
C PRO A 154 10.51 15.34 -9.14
N SER A 155 11.58 15.81 -8.48
CA SER A 155 12.89 16.01 -9.10
C SER A 155 13.73 14.73 -9.21
N GLY A 156 13.40 13.70 -8.42
CA GLY A 156 14.10 12.42 -8.38
C GLY A 156 13.73 11.48 -9.53
N THR A 157 14.70 10.68 -9.98
CA THR A 157 14.54 9.68 -11.04
C THR A 157 14.58 8.25 -10.50
N ASP A 158 14.36 8.05 -9.21
CA ASP A 158 14.41 6.73 -8.59
C ASP A 158 13.31 5.82 -9.12
N VAL A 159 13.72 4.59 -9.47
CA VAL A 159 12.80 3.54 -9.92
C VAL A 159 12.41 2.66 -8.73
N PRO A 160 11.17 2.75 -8.25
CA PRO A 160 10.72 1.90 -7.15
C PRO A 160 10.39 0.49 -7.63
N GLY A 161 10.27 -0.44 -6.68
CA GLY A 161 9.80 -1.79 -6.89
C GLY A 161 10.85 -2.87 -6.69
N TYR A 162 10.51 -4.10 -7.05
CA TYR A 162 11.41 -5.24 -6.88
C TYR A 162 12.53 -5.22 -7.94
N GLN A 163 13.77 -5.07 -7.48
CA GLN A 163 14.96 -5.05 -8.32
C GLN A 163 15.46 -6.49 -8.54
N ARG A 164 15.08 -7.11 -9.67
CA ARG A 164 15.35 -8.52 -9.97
C ARG A 164 16.84 -8.89 -9.92
N GLU A 165 17.71 -8.01 -10.41
CA GLU A 165 19.16 -8.25 -10.45
C GLU A 165 19.81 -8.23 -9.06
N GLN A 166 19.18 -7.56 -8.09
CA GLN A 166 19.66 -7.43 -6.72
C GLN A 166 18.81 -8.22 -5.72
N SER A 167 17.72 -8.85 -6.19
CA SER A 167 16.76 -9.60 -5.34
C SER A 167 16.25 -8.80 -4.13
N LYS A 168 16.02 -7.50 -4.31
CA LYS A 168 15.57 -6.61 -3.24
C LYS A 168 14.49 -5.63 -3.74
N TYR A 169 13.69 -5.12 -2.79
CA TYR A 169 12.81 -3.99 -3.02
C TYR A 169 13.56 -2.67 -2.89
N ARG A 170 13.21 -1.72 -3.75
CA ARG A 170 13.60 -0.33 -3.63
C ARG A 170 12.34 0.52 -3.69
N TRP A 171 12.22 1.41 -2.73
CA TRP A 171 11.12 2.37 -2.68
C TRP A 171 11.60 3.71 -3.22
N ALA A 172 10.76 4.42 -3.98
CA ALA A 172 11.01 5.81 -4.31
C ALA A 172 10.38 6.68 -3.22
N PHE A 173 11.19 7.53 -2.64
CA PHE A 173 10.80 8.46 -1.60
C PHE A 173 11.12 9.89 -2.04
N PRO A 174 10.31 10.50 -2.95
CA PRO A 174 10.54 11.88 -3.36
C PRO A 174 10.59 12.81 -2.14
N GLU A 175 11.65 13.62 -2.03
CA GLU A 175 11.83 14.53 -0.88
C GLU A 175 10.73 15.60 -0.82
N GLU A 176 10.11 15.91 -1.96
CA GLU A 176 8.98 16.84 -2.09
C GLU A 176 7.66 16.28 -1.55
N MET A 177 7.61 14.97 -1.25
CA MET A 177 6.39 14.32 -0.78
C MET A 177 5.99 14.80 0.61
N THR A 178 4.81 15.37 0.71
CA THR A 178 4.20 15.79 1.98
C THR A 178 2.76 15.31 2.07
N ILE A 179 2.19 15.28 3.26
CA ILE A 179 0.77 15.01 3.44
C ILE A 179 0.01 16.32 3.24
N VAL A 180 -0.94 16.27 2.31
CA VAL A 180 -1.86 17.37 2.03
C VAL A 180 -3.27 17.00 2.46
N GLU A 181 -4.08 18.01 2.76
CA GLU A 181 -5.51 17.86 3.00
C GLU A 181 -6.34 18.79 2.11
N THR A 182 -7.58 18.41 1.89
CA THR A 182 -8.59 19.25 1.24
C THR A 182 -9.99 18.83 1.65
N VAL A 183 -10.98 19.68 1.35
CA VAL A 183 -12.39 19.29 1.32
C VAL A 183 -12.83 19.23 -0.13
N VAL A 184 -13.32 18.07 -0.57
CA VAL A 184 -13.83 17.85 -1.93
C VAL A 184 -15.28 18.36 -2.00
N PRO A 185 -15.55 19.50 -2.68
CA PRO A 185 -16.88 20.13 -2.62
C PRO A 185 -18.00 19.22 -3.14
N GLN A 186 -17.72 18.44 -4.18
CA GLN A 186 -18.69 17.54 -4.82
C GLN A 186 -19.19 16.44 -3.87
N MET A 187 -18.36 15.99 -2.95
CA MET A 187 -18.75 14.98 -1.94
C MET A 187 -19.81 15.50 -0.96
N ILE A 188 -19.88 16.82 -0.78
CA ILE A 188 -20.84 17.50 0.12
C ILE A 188 -21.92 18.27 -0.66
N GLY A 189 -22.14 17.91 -1.94
CA GLY A 189 -23.18 18.50 -2.79
C GLY A 189 -22.94 19.97 -3.16
N LYS A 190 -21.67 20.42 -3.15
CA LYS A 190 -21.29 21.79 -3.53
C LYS A 190 -20.47 21.77 -4.81
N SER A 191 -20.47 22.89 -5.52
CA SER A 191 -19.51 23.19 -6.58
C SER A 191 -18.34 24.00 -5.98
N GLY A 192 -17.14 23.84 -6.53
CA GLY A 192 -15.98 24.60 -6.07
C GLY A 192 -14.67 24.02 -6.62
N VAL A 193 -13.59 24.72 -6.36
CA VAL A 193 -12.22 24.31 -6.68
C VAL A 193 -11.65 23.52 -5.51
N ILE A 194 -10.87 22.49 -5.82
CA ILE A 194 -10.14 21.68 -4.84
C ILE A 194 -8.83 22.41 -4.55
N GLU A 195 -8.66 22.86 -3.31
CA GLU A 195 -7.44 23.52 -2.84
C GLU A 195 -6.72 22.62 -1.86
N LEU A 196 -5.47 22.24 -2.18
CA LEU A 196 -4.64 21.40 -1.33
C LEU A 196 -3.86 22.26 -0.33
N LYS A 197 -3.82 21.80 0.92
CA LYS A 197 -3.05 22.43 1.99
C LYS A 197 -2.09 21.42 2.60
N PRO A 198 -0.78 21.67 2.63
CA PRO A 198 0.16 20.84 3.40
C PRO A 198 -0.23 20.82 4.88
N VAL A 199 -0.23 19.64 5.47
CA VAL A 199 -0.56 19.41 6.88
C VAL A 199 0.70 19.07 7.69
N VAL A 200 1.63 18.32 7.08
CA VAL A 200 2.87 17.91 7.71
C VAL A 200 4.01 18.75 7.12
N ASP A 201 4.51 19.70 7.92
CA ASP A 201 5.68 20.51 7.57
C ASP A 201 6.93 19.91 8.23
N MET A 202 7.55 18.96 7.54
CA MET A 202 8.82 18.33 7.92
C MET A 202 9.65 18.04 6.66
N PRO A 203 10.99 18.19 6.72
CA PRO A 203 11.85 17.84 5.59
C PRO A 203 11.88 16.32 5.34
N GLY A 204 12.05 15.95 4.07
CA GLY A 204 12.07 14.57 3.60
C GLY A 204 10.68 14.05 3.27
N TYR A 205 10.63 12.82 2.77
CA TYR A 205 9.38 12.15 2.42
C TYR A 205 8.47 12.00 3.65
N CYS A 206 7.25 12.52 3.55
CA CYS A 206 6.17 12.33 4.53
C CYS A 206 4.93 11.84 3.79
N ALA A 207 4.49 10.62 4.01
CA ALA A 207 3.32 10.03 3.35
C ALA A 207 2.71 8.87 4.14
N GLU A 208 1.85 8.10 3.48
CA GLU A 208 1.19 6.92 4.04
C GLU A 208 0.34 7.30 5.26
N GLY A 209 -0.34 8.45 5.15
CA GLY A 209 -1.10 9.04 6.24
C GLY A 209 -2.46 8.40 6.44
N SER A 210 -2.86 8.19 7.71
CA SER A 210 -4.21 7.78 8.10
C SER A 210 -4.69 8.56 9.33
N TRP A 211 -5.99 8.89 9.39
CA TRP A 211 -6.58 9.51 10.55
C TRP A 211 -6.80 8.50 11.68
N SER A 212 -6.61 8.95 12.92
CA SER A 212 -7.14 8.22 14.08
C SER A 212 -8.67 8.13 14.03
N PRO A 213 -9.28 7.09 14.63
CA PRO A 213 -10.75 6.94 14.64
C PRO A 213 -11.51 8.14 15.22
N ASP A 214 -10.89 8.91 16.11
CA ASP A 214 -11.47 10.13 16.68
C ASP A 214 -11.21 11.40 15.84
N GLY A 215 -10.45 11.28 14.74
CA GLY A 215 -10.14 12.38 13.82
C GLY A 215 -9.19 13.45 14.35
N LYS A 216 -8.49 13.21 15.47
CA LYS A 216 -7.63 14.23 16.11
C LYS A 216 -6.18 14.12 15.74
N THR A 217 -5.73 12.95 15.27
CA THR A 217 -4.32 12.72 14.93
C THR A 217 -4.17 12.10 13.55
N ILE A 218 -3.04 12.38 12.92
CA ILE A 218 -2.60 11.73 11.68
C ILE A 218 -1.41 10.85 12.02
N LEU A 219 -1.51 9.56 11.71
CA LEU A 219 -0.41 8.60 11.76
C LEU A 219 0.20 8.51 10.37
N TYR A 220 1.53 8.57 10.24
CA TYR A 220 2.19 8.58 8.94
C TYR A 220 3.62 8.05 9.01
N ALA A 221 4.17 7.70 7.84
CA ALA A 221 5.58 7.36 7.66
C ALA A 221 6.39 8.58 7.23
N ARG A 222 7.61 8.71 7.78
CA ARG A 222 8.58 9.73 7.36
C ARG A 222 9.94 9.11 7.13
N VAL A 223 10.50 9.33 5.94
CA VAL A 223 11.91 9.02 5.67
C VAL A 223 12.78 10.19 6.15
N GLN A 224 13.73 9.89 7.00
CA GLN A 224 14.68 10.88 7.50
C GLN A 224 15.77 11.13 6.46
N PRO A 225 16.01 12.39 6.03
CA PRO A 225 17.02 12.69 5.01
C PRO A 225 18.44 12.23 5.40
N GLU A 226 18.75 12.26 6.70
CA GLU A 226 20.10 11.97 7.20
C GLU A 226 20.45 10.49 7.23
N THR A 227 19.47 9.64 7.61
CA THR A 227 19.68 8.18 7.80
C THR A 227 19.09 7.35 6.69
N GLN A 228 18.11 7.90 5.94
CA GLN A 228 17.26 7.19 4.98
C GLN A 228 16.38 6.10 5.64
N ASP A 229 16.29 6.06 6.97
CA ASP A 229 15.34 5.23 7.68
C ASP A 229 13.94 5.86 7.60
N ALA A 230 12.93 5.03 7.43
CA ALA A 230 11.54 5.42 7.52
C ALA A 230 10.96 5.04 8.87
N ASP A 231 10.50 6.03 9.63
CA ASP A 231 9.93 5.89 10.96
C ASP A 231 8.45 6.29 10.97
N LEU A 232 7.70 5.82 11.98
CA LEU A 232 6.30 6.22 12.15
C LEU A 232 6.15 7.38 13.12
N TYR A 233 5.36 8.35 12.70
CA TYR A 233 5.06 9.57 13.43
C TYR A 233 3.55 9.74 13.62
N VAL A 234 3.19 10.44 14.70
CA VAL A 234 1.84 10.97 14.93
C VAL A 234 1.89 12.49 14.92
N HIS A 235 0.99 13.12 14.19
CA HIS A 235 0.74 14.56 14.22
C HIS A 235 -0.56 14.82 14.99
N ASP A 236 -0.47 15.47 16.13
CA ASP A 236 -1.62 15.98 16.87
C ASP A 236 -2.12 17.27 16.22
N MET A 237 -3.33 17.24 15.69
CA MET A 237 -3.92 18.35 14.93
C MET A 237 -4.23 19.57 15.81
N ALA A 238 -4.47 19.38 17.10
CA ALA A 238 -4.79 20.46 18.01
C ALA A 238 -3.56 21.27 18.42
N SER A 239 -2.48 20.59 18.78
CA SER A 239 -1.24 21.23 19.23
C SER A 239 -0.22 21.47 18.12
N GLY A 240 -0.37 20.79 16.98
CA GLY A 240 0.63 20.75 15.90
C GLY A 240 1.89 19.92 16.24
N LYS A 241 1.89 19.23 17.40
CA LYS A 241 3.02 18.42 17.84
C LYS A 241 3.16 17.17 16.96
N LYS A 242 4.38 16.90 16.54
CA LYS A 242 4.77 15.70 15.78
C LYS A 242 5.63 14.82 16.68
N THR A 243 5.18 13.58 16.93
CA THR A 243 5.84 12.65 17.84
C THR A 243 6.23 11.38 17.08
N LYS A 244 7.51 11.02 17.10
CA LYS A 244 7.99 9.74 16.60
C LYS A 244 7.54 8.64 17.57
N ILE A 245 6.83 7.63 17.08
CA ILE A 245 6.30 6.54 17.91
C ILE A 245 6.90 5.18 17.60
N VAL A 246 7.37 4.95 16.38
CA VAL A 246 8.14 3.75 16.00
C VAL A 246 9.42 4.21 15.33
N ALA A 247 10.55 3.58 15.69
CA ALA A 247 11.87 3.87 15.17
C ALA A 247 12.73 2.61 15.22
N ALA A 248 12.55 1.72 14.24
CA ALA A 248 13.44 0.59 14.05
C ALA A 248 14.39 0.87 12.87
N PRO A 249 15.55 0.20 12.77
CA PRO A 249 16.39 0.34 11.58
C PRO A 249 15.66 -0.06 10.31
N GLY A 250 15.87 0.68 9.21
CA GLY A 250 15.28 0.41 7.91
C GLY A 250 13.94 1.11 7.68
N TYR A 251 13.00 0.41 7.06
CA TYR A 251 11.71 0.97 6.67
C TYR A 251 10.58 0.46 7.56
N ASP A 252 9.94 1.37 8.28
CA ASP A 252 8.64 1.19 8.93
C ASP A 252 7.60 2.04 8.19
N GLY A 253 6.54 1.43 7.62
CA GLY A 253 5.58 2.18 6.79
C GLY A 253 4.21 1.53 6.64
N GLY A 254 3.31 2.21 5.93
CA GLY A 254 1.93 1.80 5.69
C GLY A 254 1.13 1.61 6.97
N PRO A 255 1.12 2.59 7.90
CA PRO A 255 0.52 2.40 9.21
C PRO A 255 -0.98 2.73 9.20
N PHE A 256 -1.76 1.93 9.95
CA PHE A 256 -3.18 2.17 10.20
C PHE A 256 -3.52 1.97 11.67
N PHE A 257 -4.42 2.78 12.19
CA PHE A 257 -5.02 2.55 13.51
C PHE A 257 -5.95 1.35 13.50
N SER A 258 -6.01 0.63 14.62
CA SER A 258 -7.11 -0.29 14.89
C SER A 258 -8.44 0.47 15.04
N PRO A 259 -9.60 -0.20 14.86
CA PRO A 259 -10.90 0.46 14.96
C PRO A 259 -11.16 1.14 16.32
N ASP A 260 -10.58 0.62 17.40
CA ASP A 260 -10.65 1.19 18.75
C ASP A 260 -9.58 2.25 19.04
N GLY A 261 -8.65 2.49 18.10
CA GLY A 261 -7.56 3.45 18.24
C GLY A 261 -6.49 3.07 19.27
N GLN A 262 -6.48 1.83 19.80
CA GLN A 262 -5.52 1.40 20.82
C GLN A 262 -4.27 0.76 20.23
N TYR A 263 -4.33 0.29 18.99
CA TYR A 263 -3.24 -0.36 18.28
C TYR A 263 -3.00 0.32 16.94
N ILE A 264 -1.83 0.03 16.38
CA ILE A 264 -1.50 0.28 14.97
C ILE A 264 -0.99 -0.99 14.34
N CYS A 265 -1.28 -1.19 13.05
CA CYS A 265 -0.57 -2.16 12.22
C CYS A 265 0.31 -1.44 11.21
N TYR A 266 1.41 -2.05 10.81
CA TYR A 266 2.35 -1.52 9.83
C TYR A 266 3.24 -2.62 9.28
N ARG A 267 4.01 -2.31 8.25
CA ARG A 267 5.03 -3.19 7.68
C ARG A 267 6.43 -2.68 8.01
N SER A 268 7.37 -3.62 8.21
CA SER A 268 8.74 -3.29 8.60
C SER A 268 9.75 -4.24 7.93
N ASP A 269 10.90 -3.73 7.52
CA ASP A 269 12.04 -4.53 7.04
C ASP A 269 13.22 -4.52 8.03
N ARG A 270 12.96 -4.24 9.30
CA ARG A 270 13.94 -4.10 10.38
C ARG A 270 14.91 -5.28 10.54
N GLU A 271 14.60 -6.44 9.99
CA GLU A 271 15.49 -7.59 9.91
C GLU A 271 16.64 -7.39 8.91
N GLY A 272 16.62 -6.34 8.12
CA GLY A 272 17.66 -5.98 7.13
C GLY A 272 17.80 -6.95 5.96
N ASN A 273 16.78 -7.77 5.72
CA ASN A 273 16.78 -8.80 4.66
C ASN A 273 15.93 -8.39 3.44
N ASN A 274 15.41 -7.17 3.40
CA ASN A 274 14.49 -6.62 2.39
C ASN A 274 13.16 -7.40 2.27
N LEU A 275 12.77 -8.14 3.31
CA LEU A 275 11.49 -8.83 3.40
C LEU A 275 10.63 -8.11 4.43
N LEU A 276 9.65 -7.36 3.95
CA LEU A 276 8.70 -6.69 4.83
C LEU A 276 7.93 -7.71 5.67
N GLN A 277 7.75 -7.41 6.96
CA GLN A 277 6.98 -8.20 7.90
C GLN A 277 5.91 -7.35 8.55
N ILE A 278 4.78 -7.97 8.92
CA ILE A 278 3.65 -7.29 9.57
C ILE A 278 3.89 -7.17 11.06
N GLN A 279 3.81 -5.94 11.55
CA GLN A 279 3.87 -5.59 12.97
C GLN A 279 2.51 -5.07 13.43
N VAL A 280 2.16 -5.35 14.68
CA VAL A 280 1.08 -4.71 15.41
C VAL A 280 1.63 -4.18 16.72
N SER A 281 1.37 -2.91 17.02
CA SER A 281 1.87 -2.29 18.24
C SER A 281 0.75 -1.69 19.06
N LYS A 282 0.76 -1.94 20.36
CA LYS A 282 -0.11 -1.26 21.32
C LYS A 282 0.42 0.12 21.59
N LEU A 283 -0.43 1.13 21.46
CA LEU A 283 -0.07 2.51 21.67
C LEU A 283 0.04 2.85 23.15
N LYS A 284 1.04 3.65 23.51
CA LYS A 284 1.10 4.38 24.75
C LYS A 284 0.39 5.71 24.54
N MET A 285 -0.66 5.98 25.31
CA MET A 285 -1.46 7.19 25.21
C MET A 285 -1.09 8.15 26.34
N GLU A 286 -0.96 9.44 26.03
CA GLU A 286 -0.84 10.54 26.98
C GLU A 286 -1.86 11.62 26.64
N GLU A 287 -2.77 11.94 27.55
CA GLU A 287 -3.88 12.90 27.35
C GLU A 287 -4.72 12.60 26.08
N GLY A 288 -4.88 11.31 25.74
CA GLY A 288 -5.64 10.86 24.58
C GLY A 288 -4.88 10.90 23.24
N VAL A 289 -3.60 11.29 23.24
CA VAL A 289 -2.74 11.33 22.05
C VAL A 289 -1.67 10.23 22.13
N PRO A 290 -1.39 9.50 21.04
CA PRO A 290 -0.30 8.52 21.04
C PRO A 290 1.06 9.19 21.29
N SER A 291 1.80 8.71 22.30
CA SER A 291 3.11 9.24 22.70
C SER A 291 4.27 8.27 22.48
N GLY A 292 3.97 7.04 22.08
CA GLY A 292 4.93 5.97 21.85
C GLY A 292 4.26 4.61 21.78
N ILE A 293 5.05 3.55 21.89
CA ILE A 293 4.61 2.15 21.88
C ILE A 293 4.70 1.58 23.29
N GLN A 294 3.63 0.91 23.75
CA GLN A 294 3.59 0.17 25.00
C GLN A 294 4.06 -1.30 24.83
N ALA A 295 3.67 -1.93 23.72
CA ALA A 295 4.04 -3.30 23.38
C ALA A 295 4.02 -3.46 21.86
N GLU A 296 4.87 -4.33 21.34
CA GLU A 296 5.00 -4.60 19.91
C GLU A 296 4.97 -6.11 19.64
N PHE A 297 4.29 -6.51 18.56
CA PHE A 297 4.07 -7.90 18.18
C PHE A 297 4.36 -8.08 16.68
N ALA A 298 5.34 -8.96 16.38
CA ALA A 298 5.60 -9.40 15.01
C ALA A 298 4.56 -10.46 14.63
N LEU A 299 3.57 -10.11 13.84
CA LEU A 299 2.54 -11.07 13.39
C LEU A 299 3.06 -12.00 12.30
N THR A 300 4.01 -11.55 11.50
CA THR A 300 4.73 -12.38 10.54
C THR A 300 6.23 -12.28 10.80
N ALA A 301 6.92 -13.41 10.64
CA ALA A 301 8.38 -13.52 10.73
C ALA A 301 8.79 -14.71 9.87
N ASP A 302 8.71 -14.55 8.56
CA ASP A 302 8.96 -15.61 7.60
C ASP A 302 9.81 -15.12 6.41
N ARG A 303 10.05 -15.99 5.44
CA ARG A 303 10.90 -15.71 4.27
C ARG A 303 10.14 -15.07 3.10
N HIS A 304 8.94 -14.59 3.33
CA HIS A 304 8.10 -13.97 2.31
C HIS A 304 8.00 -12.46 2.54
N VAL A 305 7.64 -11.73 1.51
CA VAL A 305 7.24 -10.33 1.65
C VAL A 305 5.80 -10.32 2.13
N ASN A 306 5.56 -9.68 3.27
CA ASN A 306 4.25 -9.48 3.87
C ASN A 306 4.03 -7.97 4.00
N TRP A 307 2.98 -7.42 3.39
CA TRP A 307 2.78 -5.98 3.31
C TRP A 307 1.31 -5.59 3.20
N ALA A 308 1.02 -4.29 3.23
CA ALA A 308 -0.33 -3.74 3.16
C ALA A 308 -1.29 -4.37 4.20
N PRO A 309 -0.95 -4.36 5.50
CA PRO A 309 -1.86 -4.82 6.54
C PRO A 309 -3.04 -3.87 6.68
N PHE A 310 -4.23 -4.41 6.95
CA PHE A 310 -5.42 -3.62 7.22
C PHE A 310 -6.31 -4.33 8.25
N PHE A 311 -6.73 -3.62 9.30
CA PHE A 311 -7.63 -4.18 10.31
C PHE A 311 -9.03 -4.39 9.74
N HIS A 312 -9.64 -5.52 10.08
CA HIS A 312 -11.07 -5.65 9.92
C HIS A 312 -11.80 -4.74 10.93
N PRO A 313 -12.96 -4.12 10.58
CA PRO A 313 -13.68 -3.23 11.50
C PRO A 313 -14.11 -3.85 12.82
N SER A 314 -14.22 -5.18 12.91
CA SER A 314 -14.45 -5.86 14.20
C SER A 314 -13.26 -5.78 15.16
N GLY A 315 -12.05 -5.49 14.68
CA GLY A 315 -10.82 -5.55 15.46
C GLY A 315 -10.32 -6.97 15.79
N GLU A 316 -11.02 -8.02 15.35
CA GLU A 316 -10.70 -9.41 15.72
C GLU A 316 -9.66 -10.05 14.80
N TRP A 317 -9.38 -9.46 13.65
CA TRP A 317 -8.42 -9.94 12.66
C TRP A 317 -7.97 -8.83 11.72
N LEU A 318 -6.90 -9.08 10.97
CA LEU A 318 -6.43 -8.22 9.90
C LEU A 318 -6.18 -9.02 8.63
N VAL A 319 -6.22 -8.33 7.49
CA VAL A 319 -5.76 -8.84 6.19
C VAL A 319 -4.42 -8.22 5.82
N TYR A 320 -3.68 -8.90 4.96
CA TYR A 320 -2.44 -8.40 4.38
C TYR A 320 -2.13 -9.10 3.05
N ALA A 321 -1.31 -8.50 2.23
CA ALA A 321 -0.81 -9.10 1.00
C ALA A 321 0.50 -9.83 1.25
N THR A 322 0.70 -11.02 0.62
CA THR A 322 1.93 -11.79 0.80
C THR A 322 2.41 -12.46 -0.48
N SER A 323 3.74 -12.57 -0.61
CA SER A 323 4.40 -13.35 -1.65
C SER A 323 4.52 -14.84 -1.31
N ARG A 324 3.78 -15.35 -0.32
CA ARG A 324 3.85 -16.74 0.14
C ARG A 324 3.59 -17.76 -0.98
N VAL A 325 2.73 -17.42 -1.93
CA VAL A 325 2.49 -18.25 -3.12
C VAL A 325 3.66 -18.10 -4.09
N SER A 326 3.97 -16.89 -4.53
CA SER A 326 5.18 -16.55 -5.26
C SER A 326 5.36 -15.04 -5.33
N HIS A 327 6.57 -14.54 -5.67
CA HIS A 327 6.78 -13.12 -5.97
C HIS A 327 6.06 -12.62 -7.24
N ARG A 328 5.49 -13.51 -8.02
CA ARG A 328 4.70 -13.18 -9.21
C ARG A 328 3.19 -13.36 -8.99
N ASN A 329 2.81 -13.86 -7.82
CA ASN A 329 1.43 -14.15 -7.46
C ASN A 329 1.24 -13.81 -5.98
N TYR A 330 1.07 -12.51 -5.70
CA TYR A 330 0.71 -12.05 -4.36
C TYR A 330 -0.76 -12.35 -4.11
N GLU A 331 -1.07 -12.73 -2.89
CA GLU A 331 -2.43 -13.04 -2.46
C GLU A 331 -2.74 -12.36 -1.14
N VAL A 332 -4.02 -12.14 -0.90
CA VAL A 332 -4.53 -11.64 0.38
C VAL A 332 -4.69 -12.80 1.36
N PHE A 333 -4.11 -12.63 2.53
CA PHE A 333 -4.26 -13.55 3.67
C PHE A 333 -4.83 -12.80 4.87
N ALA A 334 -5.45 -13.52 5.79
CA ALA A 334 -5.97 -13.00 7.05
C ALA A 334 -5.24 -13.62 8.24
N LEU A 335 -5.06 -12.84 9.30
CA LEU A 335 -4.52 -13.28 10.59
C LEU A 335 -5.49 -12.90 11.71
N PRO A 336 -5.87 -13.86 12.60
CA PRO A 336 -6.67 -13.54 13.77
C PRO A 336 -5.85 -12.73 14.79
N LEU A 337 -6.50 -11.75 15.40
CA LEU A 337 -5.92 -10.89 16.46
C LEU A 337 -6.46 -11.26 17.85
N THR A 338 -7.37 -12.24 17.94
CA THR A 338 -7.91 -12.70 19.22
C THR A 338 -6.89 -13.46 20.04
N GLY A 339 -6.96 -13.33 21.37
CA GLY A 339 -6.05 -13.98 22.31
C GLY A 339 -4.68 -13.30 22.39
N ASP A 340 -3.66 -14.06 22.75
CA ASP A 340 -2.29 -13.55 22.92
C ASP A 340 -1.61 -13.31 21.58
N LEU A 341 -1.29 -12.06 21.28
CA LEU A 341 -0.62 -11.64 20.04
C LEU A 341 0.86 -12.06 19.97
N SER A 342 1.47 -12.44 21.08
CA SER A 342 2.84 -12.97 21.08
C SER A 342 2.92 -14.41 20.56
N VAL A 343 1.77 -15.10 20.49
CA VAL A 343 1.68 -16.46 19.95
C VAL A 343 1.50 -16.40 18.45
N LYS A 344 2.38 -17.06 17.71
CA LYS A 344 2.30 -17.17 16.25
C LYS A 344 0.95 -17.76 15.83
N LYS A 345 0.29 -17.10 14.88
CA LYS A 345 -0.98 -17.53 14.29
C LYS A 345 -0.73 -18.10 12.89
N GLU A 346 -1.55 -19.05 12.48
CA GLU A 346 -1.53 -19.53 11.10
C GLU A 346 -2.45 -18.63 10.25
N PRO A 347 -1.92 -18.08 9.14
CA PRO A 347 -2.71 -17.22 8.28
C PRO A 347 -3.66 -18.04 7.40
N VAL A 348 -4.84 -17.48 7.16
CA VAL A 348 -5.87 -18.03 6.26
C VAL A 348 -5.80 -17.29 4.92
N ARG A 349 -5.68 -18.03 3.82
CA ARG A 349 -5.69 -17.47 2.47
C ARG A 349 -7.11 -17.03 2.09
N ILE A 350 -7.25 -15.80 1.60
CA ILE A 350 -8.54 -15.19 1.23
C ILE A 350 -8.72 -15.18 -0.29
N THR A 351 -7.68 -14.78 -1.04
CA THR A 351 -7.73 -14.72 -2.51
C THR A 351 -6.94 -15.86 -3.15
N ASN A 352 -7.34 -16.27 -4.35
CA ASN A 352 -6.71 -17.37 -5.07
C ASN A 352 -6.85 -17.19 -6.59
N ALA A 353 -6.31 -16.10 -7.13
CA ALA A 353 -6.26 -15.88 -8.58
C ALA A 353 -4.82 -15.82 -9.07
N ASN A 354 -4.61 -16.04 -10.35
CA ASN A 354 -3.31 -15.80 -10.96
C ASN A 354 -3.06 -14.31 -11.10
N GLY A 355 -1.88 -13.86 -10.71
CA GLY A 355 -1.48 -12.47 -10.80
C GLY A 355 -1.31 -11.82 -9.43
N PHE A 356 -1.43 -10.51 -9.39
CA PHE A 356 -1.31 -9.75 -8.17
C PHE A 356 -2.68 -9.53 -7.55
N ASP A 357 -2.84 -9.92 -6.29
CA ASP A 357 -3.91 -9.52 -5.38
C ASP A 357 -3.29 -8.89 -4.15
N GLY A 358 -3.59 -7.63 -3.86
CA GLY A 358 -2.99 -6.92 -2.74
C GLY A 358 -3.69 -5.62 -2.38
N LEU A 359 -3.17 -4.93 -1.35
CA LEU A 359 -3.76 -3.70 -0.83
C LEU A 359 -5.23 -3.88 -0.40
N PRO A 360 -5.55 -4.92 0.39
CA PRO A 360 -6.92 -5.20 0.80
C PRO A 360 -7.39 -4.22 1.86
N VAL A 361 -8.63 -3.76 1.75
CA VAL A 361 -9.30 -2.90 2.73
C VAL A 361 -10.76 -3.31 2.89
N PHE A 362 -11.37 -2.97 4.02
CA PHE A 362 -12.79 -3.19 4.28
C PHE A 362 -13.58 -1.90 4.26
N ASN A 363 -14.87 -2.00 3.90
CA ASN A 363 -15.82 -0.94 4.19
C ASN A 363 -16.06 -0.84 5.71
N PRO A 364 -16.64 0.26 6.22
CA PRO A 364 -16.82 0.47 7.66
C PRO A 364 -17.59 -0.65 8.38
N GLU A 365 -18.52 -1.31 7.70
CA GLU A 365 -19.33 -2.43 8.24
C GLU A 365 -18.59 -3.78 8.18
N GLY A 366 -17.45 -3.88 7.49
CA GLY A 366 -16.74 -5.15 7.28
C GLY A 366 -17.45 -6.10 6.32
N SER A 367 -18.52 -5.67 5.67
CA SER A 367 -19.35 -6.49 4.78
C SER A 367 -18.82 -6.58 3.36
N MET A 368 -17.84 -5.76 3.00
CA MET A 368 -17.21 -5.73 1.69
C MET A 368 -15.69 -5.58 1.85
N MET A 369 -14.93 -6.28 1.02
CA MET A 369 -13.49 -6.11 0.84
C MET A 369 -13.24 -5.50 -0.55
N MET A 370 -12.36 -4.51 -0.63
CA MET A 370 -11.85 -3.96 -1.87
C MET A 370 -10.34 -4.18 -1.92
N TRP A 371 -9.80 -4.49 -3.11
CA TRP A 371 -8.36 -4.70 -3.27
C TRP A 371 -7.91 -4.37 -4.70
N THR A 372 -6.62 -4.26 -4.88
CA THR A 372 -5.98 -4.14 -6.21
C THR A 372 -5.71 -5.52 -6.75
N ALA A 373 -6.17 -5.82 -7.99
CA ALA A 373 -5.98 -7.12 -8.59
C ALA A 373 -5.62 -7.05 -10.08
N GLN A 374 -4.89 -8.07 -10.54
CA GLN A 374 -4.61 -8.32 -11.95
C GLN A 374 -5.53 -9.43 -12.49
N ARG A 375 -6.82 -9.29 -12.24
CA ARG A 375 -7.88 -10.23 -12.62
C ARG A 375 -8.57 -9.81 -13.90
N GLY A 376 -9.41 -10.70 -14.42
CA GLY A 376 -10.30 -10.41 -15.55
C GLY A 376 -9.58 -10.31 -16.88
N GLN A 377 -10.19 -9.58 -17.82
CA GLN A 377 -9.74 -9.51 -19.21
C GLN A 377 -8.93 -8.25 -19.54
N ASP A 378 -8.82 -7.31 -18.60
CA ASP A 378 -8.12 -6.06 -18.81
C ASP A 378 -6.62 -6.25 -19.04
N ARG A 379 -6.13 -5.60 -20.09
CA ARG A 379 -4.72 -5.63 -20.47
C ARG A 379 -4.19 -4.22 -20.62
N ASN A 380 -2.95 -4.02 -20.22
CA ASN A 380 -2.21 -2.81 -20.52
C ASN A 380 -1.75 -2.80 -22.01
N ARG A 381 -1.05 -1.75 -22.42
CA ARG A 381 -0.58 -1.59 -23.80
C ARG A 381 0.36 -2.71 -24.28
N GLU A 382 1.10 -3.31 -23.36
CA GLU A 382 2.02 -4.41 -23.63
C GLU A 382 1.32 -5.77 -23.64
N GLY A 383 -0.02 -5.81 -23.54
CA GLY A 383 -0.81 -7.04 -23.50
C GLY A 383 -0.71 -7.81 -22.18
N ARG A 384 -0.12 -7.20 -21.13
CA ARG A 384 -0.02 -7.78 -19.81
C ARG A 384 -1.27 -7.47 -18.98
N PRO A 385 -1.60 -8.30 -17.97
CA PRO A 385 -2.69 -7.99 -17.05
C PRO A 385 -2.54 -6.58 -16.44
N SER A 386 -3.62 -5.81 -16.46
CA SER A 386 -3.69 -4.48 -15.86
C SER A 386 -4.12 -4.57 -14.42
N SER A 387 -3.44 -3.84 -13.53
CA SER A 387 -3.88 -3.71 -12.13
C SER A 387 -5.09 -2.79 -12.05
N GLN A 388 -6.19 -3.31 -11.50
CA GLN A 388 -7.46 -2.59 -11.37
C GLN A 388 -8.05 -2.81 -9.97
N LEU A 389 -8.99 -1.97 -9.56
CA LEU A 389 -9.71 -2.11 -8.31
C LEU A 389 -10.85 -3.12 -8.46
N TRP A 390 -10.93 -4.02 -7.50
CA TRP A 390 -11.98 -5.02 -7.35
C TRP A 390 -12.62 -4.93 -5.98
N LEU A 391 -13.88 -5.29 -5.91
CA LEU A 391 -14.68 -5.32 -4.70
C LEU A 391 -15.47 -6.63 -4.67
N ALA A 392 -15.64 -7.21 -3.47
CA ALA A 392 -16.51 -8.35 -3.24
C ALA A 392 -17.20 -8.23 -1.87
N LYS A 393 -18.36 -8.88 -1.72
CA LYS A 393 -18.97 -9.07 -0.40
C LYS A 393 -18.17 -10.09 0.38
N THR A 394 -18.01 -9.84 1.68
CA THR A 394 -17.45 -10.81 2.62
C THR A 394 -18.57 -11.70 3.14
N THR A 395 -18.45 -13.00 2.97
CA THR A 395 -19.39 -13.97 3.55
C THR A 395 -18.88 -14.35 4.93
N GLY A 396 -19.53 -13.84 5.99
CA GLY A 396 -19.36 -14.25 7.38
C GLY A 396 -17.98 -14.84 7.71
N MET A 397 -16.92 -14.05 7.56
CA MET A 397 -15.56 -14.49 7.93
C MET A 397 -15.47 -14.68 9.44
N SER A 398 -16.10 -15.72 9.95
CA SER A 398 -15.67 -16.36 11.17
C SER A 398 -14.38 -17.09 10.81
N ILE A 399 -13.24 -16.41 10.93
CA ILE A 399 -11.95 -17.12 10.80
C ILE A 399 -12.00 -18.24 11.85
N PRO A 400 -11.85 -19.51 11.46
CA PRO A 400 -11.90 -20.61 12.42
C PRO A 400 -10.90 -20.30 13.55
N GLN A 401 -11.37 -20.25 14.79
CA GLN A 401 -10.47 -20.19 15.93
C GLN A 401 -9.68 -21.49 15.91
N VAL A 402 -8.44 -21.42 15.47
CA VAL A 402 -7.49 -22.55 15.53
C VAL A 402 -7.29 -22.87 16.99
N GLY A 403 -7.94 -23.93 17.49
CA GLY A 403 -7.67 -24.43 18.84
C GLY A 403 -8.84 -24.85 19.72
N GLN A 404 -9.98 -25.24 19.16
CA GLN A 404 -10.82 -26.21 19.88
C GLN A 404 -10.53 -27.61 19.30
N PRO A 405 -9.97 -28.57 20.09
CA PRO A 405 -9.94 -29.95 19.64
C PRO A 405 -11.39 -30.38 19.39
N GLU A 406 -11.66 -30.90 18.19
CA GLU A 406 -12.91 -31.60 17.93
C GLU A 406 -13.15 -32.57 19.11
N SER A 407 -14.26 -32.38 19.80
CA SER A 407 -14.70 -33.35 20.77
C SER A 407 -14.96 -34.66 20.00
N LEU A 408 -13.99 -35.55 20.06
CA LEU A 408 -14.19 -36.92 19.63
C LEU A 408 -15.41 -37.47 20.38
N ASP A 409 -16.53 -37.54 19.68
CA ASP A 409 -17.74 -38.18 20.16
C ASP A 409 -17.42 -39.62 20.58
N GLN A 410 -17.41 -39.85 21.90
CA GLN A 410 -17.30 -41.18 22.50
C GLN A 410 -18.58 -42.00 22.26
N ALA A 411 -18.92 -42.26 21.01
CA ALA A 411 -20.08 -43.06 20.66
C ALA A 411 -19.79 -44.08 19.56
N SER A 412 -18.66 -44.80 19.64
CA SER A 412 -18.51 -46.02 18.82
C SER A 412 -17.46 -47.00 19.40
N LEU A 413 -17.57 -47.28 20.71
CA LEU A 413 -16.90 -48.43 21.30
C LEU A 413 -17.95 -49.22 22.16
N VAL A 414 -18.97 -49.74 21.49
CA VAL A 414 -19.71 -50.95 21.93
C VAL A 414 -20.34 -51.60 20.69
N LYS A 415 -19.67 -52.53 20.09
CA LYS A 415 -20.14 -53.88 19.69
C LYS A 415 -18.99 -54.64 19.05
#